data_2ad685706ebfbf6f44c2aac953bc8107
#
_entry.id   2ad685706ebfbf6f44c2aac953bc8107
#
_cell.length_a   1.000
_cell.length_b   1.000
_cell.length_c   1.000
_cell.angle_alpha   90.00
_cell.angle_beta   90.00
_cell.angle_gamma   90.00
#
_symmetry.space_group_name_H-M   'P 1'
#
loop_
_entity.id
_entity.type
_entity.pdbx_description
1 polymer ?
#
loop_
_entity_poly.entity_id
_entity_poly.type
_entity_poly.pdbx_seq_one_letter_code
_entity_poly.pdbx_strand_id
1 'polypeptide(L)'
;MSGFRFHLRPTVRRWMAQRPALRRTTPNREKDMPNIETGLKDMMSIEGALGAAVVDYGSGMALGTLSATSSLDLNVAAAGNTEVVRAKMRTMDQLGINETLEDILITLSNQYHVIRPLTDRKGQGLFLYLALDRSRSNLALARHRLKGIEEALEV
;
A
#
# COMPACT_ATOMS: atom_id res chain seq x y z
N MET A 1 27.20 -24.98 -66.27
CA MET A 1 25.97 -24.47 -65.66
C MET A 1 25.88 -24.96 -64.24
N SER A 2 26.35 -24.14 -63.33
CA SER A 2 26.37 -24.46 -61.91
C SER A 2 25.12 -23.84 -61.25
N GLY A 3 24.17 -24.67 -60.92
CA GLY A 3 23.03 -24.23 -60.14
C GLY A 3 23.46 -24.01 -58.70
N PHE A 4 23.52 -22.74 -58.29
CA PHE A 4 23.63 -22.39 -56.88
C PHE A 4 22.32 -22.71 -56.18
N ARG A 5 22.26 -23.87 -55.49
CA ARG A 5 21.20 -24.11 -54.50
C ARG A 5 21.60 -23.45 -53.19
N PHE A 6 20.98 -22.35 -52.89
CA PHE A 6 21.03 -21.78 -51.55
C PHE A 6 20.29 -22.73 -50.60
N HIS A 7 21.02 -23.60 -49.90
CA HIS A 7 20.50 -24.25 -48.74
C HIS A 7 20.54 -23.26 -47.58
N LEU A 8 19.44 -22.63 -47.29
CA LEU A 8 19.21 -21.98 -46.02
C LEU A 8 19.39 -23.00 -44.91
N ARG A 9 20.50 -22.89 -44.19
CA ARG A 9 20.82 -23.78 -43.07
C ARG A 9 19.65 -23.75 -42.08
N PRO A 10 19.16 -24.91 -41.62
CA PRO A 10 17.99 -24.99 -40.74
C PRO A 10 18.24 -24.45 -39.35
N THR A 11 19.44 -23.98 -39.06
CA THR A 11 19.86 -23.49 -37.73
C THR A 11 19.24 -22.15 -37.32
N VAL A 12 18.81 -21.32 -38.26
CA VAL A 12 18.26 -20.01 -37.93
C VAL A 12 16.78 -20.09 -37.54
N ARG A 13 16.05 -21.06 -38.08
CA ARG A 13 14.64 -21.25 -37.71
C ARG A 13 14.44 -21.84 -36.31
N ARG A 14 15.40 -22.60 -35.81
CA ARG A 14 15.32 -23.23 -34.49
C ARG A 14 15.56 -22.25 -33.34
N TRP A 15 16.28 -21.15 -33.62
CA TRP A 15 16.57 -20.13 -32.61
C TRP A 15 15.38 -19.19 -32.34
N MET A 16 14.56 -18.93 -33.35
CA MET A 16 13.37 -18.08 -33.17
C MET A 16 12.20 -18.78 -32.49
N ALA A 17 12.15 -20.12 -32.49
CA ALA A 17 11.09 -20.90 -31.88
C ALA A 17 11.27 -21.16 -30.39
N GLN A 18 12.44 -20.81 -29.83
CA GLN A 18 12.78 -21.06 -28.41
C GLN A 18 13.00 -19.79 -27.60
N ARG A 19 12.42 -18.67 -27.98
CA ARG A 19 12.28 -17.60 -27.02
C ARG A 19 11.24 -18.08 -25.99
N PRO A 20 11.64 -18.31 -24.72
CA PRO A 20 10.63 -18.53 -23.71
C PRO A 20 9.73 -17.31 -23.76
N ALA A 21 8.46 -17.51 -24.00
CA ALA A 21 7.48 -16.48 -23.77
C ALA A 21 7.78 -15.94 -22.37
N LEU A 22 8.19 -14.66 -22.31
CA LEU A 22 8.24 -13.96 -21.04
C LEU A 22 6.85 -14.12 -20.45
N ARG A 23 6.69 -15.10 -19.56
CA ARG A 23 5.52 -15.17 -18.73
C ARG A 23 5.51 -13.83 -17.98
N ARG A 24 4.66 -12.93 -18.44
CA ARG A 24 4.21 -11.86 -17.59
C ARG A 24 3.63 -12.57 -16.39
N THR A 25 4.42 -12.73 -15.35
CA THR A 25 3.90 -13.02 -14.03
C THR A 25 3.04 -11.83 -13.69
N THR A 26 1.77 -11.90 -13.99
CA THR A 26 0.80 -11.04 -13.34
C THR A 26 1.05 -11.23 -11.86
N PRO A 27 1.34 -10.14 -11.11
CA PRO A 27 1.46 -10.27 -9.67
C PRO A 27 0.22 -11.00 -9.19
N ASN A 28 0.44 -12.09 -8.48
CA ASN A 28 -0.63 -12.96 -8.04
C ASN A 28 -1.41 -12.19 -6.96
N ARG A 29 -2.40 -11.41 -7.39
CA ARG A 29 -3.26 -10.60 -6.51
C ARG A 29 -3.90 -11.43 -5.40
N GLU A 30 -4.07 -12.73 -5.61
CA GLU A 30 -4.64 -13.64 -4.62
C GLU A 30 -3.72 -13.89 -3.43
N LYS A 31 -2.38 -13.78 -3.58
CA LYS A 31 -1.43 -13.93 -2.47
C LYS A 31 -1.29 -12.65 -1.62
N ASP A 32 -1.57 -11.48 -2.22
CA ASP A 32 -1.42 -10.20 -1.54
C ASP A 32 -2.68 -9.83 -0.74
N MET A 33 -3.86 -10.31 -1.14
CA MET A 33 -5.14 -10.04 -0.49
C MET A 33 -5.22 -10.54 0.96
N PRO A 34 -4.72 -11.76 1.34
CA PRO A 34 -4.77 -12.24 2.72
C PRO A 34 -3.99 -11.38 3.71
N ASN A 35 -2.87 -10.76 3.27
CA ASN A 35 -2.03 -9.92 4.12
C ASN A 35 -2.70 -8.57 4.43
N ILE A 36 -3.35 -7.96 3.47
CA ILE A 36 -4.11 -6.71 3.67
C ILE A 36 -5.27 -6.97 4.64
N GLU A 37 -6.01 -8.05 4.44
CA GLU A 37 -7.11 -8.43 5.33
C GLU A 37 -6.64 -8.69 6.75
N THR A 38 -5.55 -9.42 6.92
CA THR A 38 -4.93 -9.67 8.23
C THR A 38 -4.47 -8.37 8.87
N GLY A 39 -3.81 -7.49 8.14
CA GLY A 39 -3.39 -6.16 8.61
C GLY A 39 -4.57 -5.31 9.08
N LEU A 40 -5.68 -5.31 8.34
CA LEU A 40 -6.91 -4.62 8.73
C LEU A 40 -7.51 -5.17 10.01
N LYS A 41 -7.57 -6.50 10.16
CA LYS A 41 -8.03 -7.15 11.39
C LYS A 41 -7.14 -6.81 12.57
N ASP A 42 -5.84 -6.80 12.39
CA ASP A 42 -4.87 -6.43 13.42
C ASP A 42 -5.03 -4.96 13.84
N MET A 43 -5.23 -4.06 12.88
CA MET A 43 -5.52 -2.65 13.18
C MET A 43 -6.83 -2.50 13.98
N MET A 44 -7.89 -3.22 13.59
CA MET A 44 -9.17 -3.16 14.29
C MET A 44 -9.14 -3.82 15.66
N SER A 45 -8.14 -4.65 15.96
CA SER A 45 -7.91 -5.21 17.30
C SER A 45 -7.26 -4.22 18.28
N ILE A 46 -6.78 -3.09 17.78
CA ILE A 46 -6.24 -2.02 18.63
C ILE A 46 -7.38 -1.41 19.43
N GLU A 47 -7.16 -1.24 20.75
CA GLU A 47 -8.18 -0.71 21.64
C GLU A 47 -8.63 0.69 21.19
N GLY A 48 -9.94 0.88 21.08
CA GLY A 48 -10.54 2.11 20.62
C GLY A 48 -10.66 2.28 19.11
N ALA A 49 -10.27 1.29 18.32
CA ALA A 49 -10.34 1.35 16.86
C ALA A 49 -11.79 1.51 16.38
N LEU A 50 -12.03 2.56 15.59
CA LEU A 50 -13.31 2.86 14.95
C LEU A 50 -13.36 2.42 13.50
N GLY A 51 -12.24 2.55 12.80
CA GLY A 51 -12.12 2.15 11.41
C GLY A 51 -10.68 2.14 10.95
N ALA A 52 -10.39 1.28 9.98
CA ALA A 52 -9.06 1.12 9.40
C ALA A 52 -9.15 0.96 7.89
N ALA A 53 -8.13 1.44 7.19
CA ALA A 53 -8.00 1.29 5.76
C ALA A 53 -6.54 1.12 5.36
N VAL A 54 -6.33 0.38 4.28
CA VAL A 54 -5.08 0.37 3.51
C VAL A 54 -5.37 1.11 2.22
N VAL A 55 -4.62 2.16 1.93
CA VAL A 55 -4.92 3.10 0.85
C VAL A 55 -3.74 3.21 -0.10
N ASP A 56 -4.04 3.19 -1.40
CA ASP A 56 -3.10 3.56 -2.45
C ASP A 56 -3.13 5.08 -2.66
N TYR A 57 -2.08 5.79 -2.25
CA TYR A 57 -2.06 7.24 -2.39
C TYR A 57 -1.71 7.71 -3.82
N GLY A 58 -1.35 6.78 -4.72
CA GLY A 58 -1.26 7.08 -6.15
C GLY A 58 -2.64 7.35 -6.77
N SER A 59 -3.64 6.55 -6.41
CA SER A 59 -5.01 6.66 -6.91
C SER A 59 -5.99 7.30 -5.92
N GLY A 60 -5.69 7.28 -4.61
CA GLY A 60 -6.62 7.67 -3.55
C GLY A 60 -7.66 6.61 -3.20
N MET A 61 -7.50 5.39 -3.74
CA MET A 61 -8.42 4.29 -3.53
C MET A 61 -8.01 3.42 -2.34
N ALA A 62 -8.99 3.02 -1.53
CA ALA A 62 -8.78 2.01 -0.50
C ALA A 62 -8.65 0.62 -1.13
N LEU A 63 -7.58 -0.08 -0.78
CA LEU A 63 -7.38 -1.49 -1.15
C LEU A 63 -8.16 -2.43 -0.23
N GLY A 64 -8.45 -1.99 0.97
CA GLY A 64 -9.27 -2.68 1.92
C GLY A 64 -9.66 -1.77 3.07
N THR A 65 -10.82 -2.05 3.67
CA THR A 65 -11.37 -1.28 4.78
C THR A 65 -12.06 -2.20 5.78
N LEU A 66 -11.97 -1.87 7.06
CA LEU A 66 -12.81 -2.44 8.12
C LEU A 66 -13.32 -1.31 9.01
N SER A 67 -14.58 -1.38 9.42
CA SER A 67 -15.19 -0.38 10.28
C SER A 67 -15.99 -1.03 11.39
N ALA A 68 -15.89 -0.47 12.59
CA ALA A 68 -16.73 -0.83 13.74
C ALA A 68 -18.02 0.02 13.79
N THR A 69 -18.14 1.02 12.94
CA THR A 69 -19.25 1.96 12.91
C THR A 69 -19.66 2.28 11.47
N SER A 70 -20.96 2.49 11.24
CA SER A 70 -21.47 2.92 9.93
C SER A 70 -21.32 4.43 9.68
N SER A 71 -20.95 5.21 10.69
CA SER A 71 -20.84 6.67 10.59
C SER A 71 -19.54 7.15 9.96
N LEU A 72 -18.55 6.28 9.80
CA LEU A 72 -17.25 6.60 9.21
C LEU A 72 -17.15 6.02 7.79
N ASP A 73 -17.28 6.89 6.79
CA ASP A 73 -17.08 6.49 5.40
C ASP A 73 -15.58 6.41 5.08
N LEU A 74 -15.07 5.19 5.04
CA LEU A 74 -13.64 4.95 4.84
C LEU A 74 -13.18 5.20 3.40
N ASN A 75 -14.07 5.20 2.42
CA ASN A 75 -13.72 5.58 1.04
C ASN A 75 -13.52 7.10 0.93
N VAL A 76 -14.36 7.87 1.61
CA VAL A 76 -14.17 9.34 1.73
C VAL A 76 -12.88 9.64 2.50
N ALA A 77 -12.65 8.93 3.60
CA ALA A 77 -11.42 9.07 4.38
C ALA A 77 -10.17 8.75 3.56
N ALA A 78 -10.21 7.69 2.76
CA ALA A 78 -9.09 7.30 1.90
C ALA A 78 -8.75 8.40 0.89
N ALA A 79 -9.74 8.93 0.19
CA ALA A 79 -9.55 9.99 -0.81
C ALA A 79 -9.03 11.29 -0.17
N GLY A 80 -9.63 11.74 0.93
CA GLY A 80 -9.24 12.98 1.61
C GLY A 80 -7.87 12.89 2.26
N ASN A 81 -7.57 11.78 2.93
CA ASN A 81 -6.27 11.59 3.57
C ASN A 81 -5.13 11.36 2.57
N THR A 82 -5.43 10.89 1.38
CA THR A 82 -4.46 10.85 0.28
C THR A 82 -3.93 12.25 -0.06
N GLU A 83 -4.79 13.25 -0.09
CA GLU A 83 -4.39 14.65 -0.30
C GLU A 83 -3.51 15.17 0.83
N VAL A 84 -3.81 14.81 2.07
CA VAL A 84 -3.01 15.18 3.25
C VAL A 84 -1.58 14.61 3.11
N VAL A 85 -1.45 13.33 2.79
CA VAL A 85 -0.14 12.68 2.60
C VAL A 85 0.64 13.34 1.47
N ARG A 86 0.01 13.56 0.33
CA ARG A 86 0.65 14.19 -0.83
C ARG A 86 1.09 15.62 -0.55
N ALA A 87 0.25 16.39 0.13
CA ALA A 87 0.58 17.77 0.49
C ALA A 87 1.79 17.83 1.42
N LYS A 88 1.85 16.92 2.40
CA LYS A 88 2.99 16.88 3.33
C LYS A 88 4.28 16.45 2.62
N MET A 89 4.24 15.43 1.79
CA MET A 89 5.40 14.99 1.01
C MET A 89 5.92 16.10 0.08
N ARG A 90 5.02 16.80 -0.61
CA ARG A 90 5.38 17.93 -1.47
C ARG A 90 6.01 19.08 -0.66
N THR A 91 5.47 19.38 0.51
CA THR A 91 6.02 20.42 1.39
C THR A 91 7.42 20.06 1.88
N MET A 92 7.65 18.80 2.24
CA MET A 92 8.98 18.31 2.63
C MET A 92 9.98 18.46 1.49
N ASP A 93 9.60 18.12 0.26
CA ASP A 93 10.44 18.29 -0.94
C ASP A 93 10.79 19.78 -1.15
N GLN A 94 9.80 20.66 -1.04
CA GLN A 94 9.99 22.11 -1.20
C GLN A 94 10.92 22.70 -0.13
N LEU A 95 10.89 22.15 1.08
CA LEU A 95 11.77 22.55 2.19
C LEU A 95 13.15 21.89 2.14
N GLY A 96 13.37 20.97 1.20
CA GLY A 96 14.61 20.19 1.14
C GLY A 96 14.80 19.23 2.30
N ILE A 97 13.72 18.82 2.95
CA ILE A 97 13.75 17.86 4.05
C ILE A 97 13.88 16.45 3.47
N ASN A 98 15.04 15.84 3.70
CA ASN A 98 15.33 14.48 3.21
C ASN A 98 15.19 13.47 4.36
N GLU A 99 13.99 13.39 4.91
CA GLU A 99 13.64 12.48 6.00
C GLU A 99 12.44 11.62 5.59
N THR A 100 12.27 10.50 6.27
CA THR A 100 11.13 9.63 6.08
C THR A 100 9.94 10.14 6.87
N LEU A 101 8.78 10.22 6.24
CA LEU A 101 7.52 10.51 6.91
C LEU A 101 7.03 9.24 7.61
N GLU A 102 7.19 9.15 8.91
CA GLU A 102 6.80 7.99 9.70
C GLU A 102 5.29 7.89 9.88
N ASP A 103 4.67 8.97 10.38
CA ASP A 103 3.22 9.06 10.49
C ASP A 103 2.74 10.51 10.52
N ILE A 104 1.44 10.69 10.31
CA ILE A 104 0.72 11.94 10.50
C ILE A 104 -0.35 11.69 11.54
N LEU A 105 -0.29 12.42 12.63
CA LEU A 105 -1.31 12.38 13.68
C LEU A 105 -2.24 13.57 13.55
N ILE A 106 -3.53 13.32 13.47
CA ILE A 106 -4.58 14.33 13.50
C ILE A 106 -5.39 14.14 14.78
N THR A 107 -5.34 15.11 15.66
CA THR A 107 -6.07 15.10 16.93
C THR A 107 -7.37 15.87 16.78
N LEU A 108 -8.47 15.15 16.85
CA LEU A 108 -9.80 15.74 16.93
C LEU A 108 -10.30 15.75 18.38
N SER A 109 -11.40 16.44 18.65
CA SER A 109 -11.93 16.53 20.01
C SER A 109 -12.24 15.16 20.63
N ASN A 110 -12.74 14.22 19.82
CA ASN A 110 -13.17 12.90 20.29
C ASN A 110 -12.48 11.73 19.56
N GLN A 111 -11.60 12.02 18.61
CA GLN A 111 -10.93 10.98 17.81
C GLN A 111 -9.45 11.31 17.60
N TYR A 112 -8.67 10.28 17.39
CA TYR A 112 -7.36 10.38 16.76
C TYR A 112 -7.42 9.74 15.37
N HIS A 113 -6.86 10.40 14.37
CA HIS A 113 -6.61 9.80 13.07
C HIS A 113 -5.12 9.66 12.87
N VAL A 114 -4.67 8.46 12.64
CA VAL A 114 -3.25 8.15 12.38
C VAL A 114 -3.12 7.69 10.94
N ILE A 115 -2.24 8.36 10.21
CA ILE A 115 -1.91 8.03 8.82
C ILE A 115 -0.44 7.61 8.80
N ARG A 116 -0.18 6.37 8.40
CA ARG A 116 1.17 5.84 8.36
C ARG A 116 1.55 5.40 6.97
N PRO A 117 2.33 6.19 6.23
CA PRO A 117 2.86 5.78 4.93
C PRO A 117 3.76 4.55 5.09
N LEU A 118 3.64 3.59 4.18
CA LEU A 118 4.51 2.43 4.15
C LEU A 118 5.84 2.81 3.50
N THR A 119 6.93 2.56 4.20
CA THR A 119 8.27 3.00 3.81
C THR A 119 9.09 1.91 3.17
N ASP A 120 8.64 0.66 3.26
CA ASP A 120 9.28 -0.47 2.60
C ASP A 120 9.07 -0.40 1.08
N ARG A 121 10.06 -0.87 0.33
CA ARG A 121 10.03 -0.91 -1.14
C ARG A 121 8.81 -1.63 -1.70
N LYS A 122 8.31 -2.66 -1.00
CA LYS A 122 7.13 -3.44 -1.40
C LYS A 122 5.82 -2.72 -1.17
N GLY A 123 5.76 -1.86 -0.12
CA GLY A 123 4.57 -1.08 0.22
C GLY A 123 4.62 0.36 -0.27
N GLN A 124 5.59 0.71 -1.10
CA GLN A 124 5.75 2.07 -1.61
C GLN A 124 4.50 2.52 -2.38
N GLY A 125 3.96 3.67 -1.99
CA GLY A 125 2.72 4.19 -2.56
C GLY A 125 1.48 3.84 -1.75
N LEU A 126 1.62 3.15 -0.62
CA LEU A 126 0.51 2.82 0.29
C LEU A 126 0.63 3.55 1.62
N PHE A 127 -0.50 3.74 2.28
CA PHE A 127 -0.52 4.13 3.69
C PHE A 127 -1.61 3.37 4.47
N LEU A 128 -1.36 3.23 5.77
CA LEU A 128 -2.35 2.76 6.73
C LEU A 128 -3.10 3.96 7.31
N TYR A 129 -4.41 3.83 7.43
CA TYR A 129 -5.26 4.80 8.10
C TYR A 129 -5.99 4.12 9.26
N LEU A 130 -5.93 4.72 10.43
CA LEU A 130 -6.61 4.23 11.63
C LEU A 130 -7.30 5.39 12.33
N ALA A 131 -8.61 5.27 12.51
CA ALA A 131 -9.40 6.17 13.34
C ALA A 131 -9.63 5.52 14.71
N LEU A 132 -9.35 6.26 15.76
CA LEU A 132 -9.46 5.82 17.15
C LEU A 132 -10.44 6.69 17.92
N ASP A 133 -11.23 6.07 18.80
CA ASP A 133 -11.96 6.77 19.84
C ASP A 133 -10.95 7.27 20.88
N ARG A 134 -10.84 8.59 21.02
CA ARG A 134 -9.86 9.21 21.90
C ARG A 134 -10.03 8.82 23.37
N SER A 135 -11.27 8.66 23.83
CA SER A 135 -11.58 8.32 25.23
C SER A 135 -11.22 6.87 25.59
N ARG A 136 -11.05 5.99 24.58
CA ARG A 136 -10.81 4.56 24.76
C ARG A 136 -9.45 4.09 24.25
N SER A 137 -8.61 5.01 23.81
CA SER A 137 -7.34 4.67 23.14
C SER A 137 -6.13 5.08 23.95
N ASN A 138 -5.08 4.27 23.85
CA ASN A 138 -3.72 4.65 24.22
C ASN A 138 -2.96 4.95 22.93
N LEU A 139 -2.72 6.24 22.65
CA LEU A 139 -2.13 6.68 21.38
C LEU A 139 -0.71 6.12 21.17
N ALA A 140 0.13 6.12 22.21
CA ALA A 140 1.49 5.62 22.10
C ALA A 140 1.51 4.12 21.76
N LEU A 141 0.65 3.34 22.40
CA LEU A 141 0.53 1.91 22.13
C LEU A 141 -0.04 1.66 20.74
N ALA A 142 -1.04 2.43 20.31
CA ALA A 142 -1.62 2.33 18.98
C ALA A 142 -0.58 2.58 17.88
N ARG A 143 0.23 3.63 18.03
CA ARG A 143 1.31 3.94 17.09
C ARG A 143 2.38 2.84 17.06
N HIS A 144 2.73 2.28 18.21
CA HIS A 144 3.67 1.17 18.29
C HIS A 144 3.14 -0.08 17.57
N ARG A 145 1.86 -0.41 17.78
CA ARG A 145 1.22 -1.55 17.12
C ARG A 145 1.11 -1.34 15.61
N LEU A 146 0.80 -0.13 15.15
CA LEU A 146 0.79 0.20 13.71
C LEU A 146 2.15 -0.01 13.06
N LYS A 147 3.22 0.35 13.74
CA LYS A 147 4.57 0.09 13.25
C LYS A 147 4.84 -1.40 13.05
N GLY A 148 4.44 -2.23 13.99
CA GLY A 148 4.55 -3.69 13.88
C GLY A 148 3.69 -4.26 12.75
N ILE A 149 2.50 -3.72 12.53
CA ILE A 149 1.61 -4.11 11.43
C ILE A 149 2.24 -3.74 10.07
N GLU A 150 2.81 -2.54 9.96
CA GLU A 150 3.55 -2.11 8.76
C GLU A 150 4.67 -3.09 8.41
N GLU A 151 5.48 -3.46 9.40
CA GLU A 151 6.61 -4.38 9.21
C GLU A 151 6.15 -5.78 8.79
N ALA A 152 4.97 -6.22 9.24
CA ALA A 152 4.40 -7.52 8.90
C ALA A 152 3.63 -7.52 7.58
N LEU A 153 3.27 -6.34 7.05
CA LEU A 153 2.58 -6.20 5.77
C LEU A 153 3.56 -6.43 4.62
N GLU A 154 3.53 -7.61 4.07
CA GLU A 154 4.18 -7.93 2.80
C GLU A 154 3.20 -7.69 1.65
N VAL A 155 3.43 -6.64 0.91
CA VAL A 155 2.60 -6.30 -0.26
C VAL A 155 3.35 -6.56 -1.54
#